data_e7e1d2525c9fea1427cc1b2e91d8a41d
#
_entry.id   e7e1d2525c9fea1427cc1b2e91d8a41d
#
_cell.length_a   1.000
_cell.length_b   1.000
_cell.length_c   1.000
_cell.angle_alpha   90.00
_cell.angle_beta   90.00
_cell.angle_gamma   90.00
#
_symmetry.space_group_name_H-M   'P 1'
#
loop_
_entity.id
_entity.type
_entity.pdbx_description
1 polymer ?
#
loop_
_entity_poly.entity_id
_entity_poly.type
_entity_poly.pdbx_seq_one_letter_code
_entity_poly.pdbx_strand_id
1 'polypeptide(L)'
;LYGIPDLWRKTQGEGCRVAVIDSGAANHYALRAVKDRRNFSADESADDAIGHGTHVAGIICADAGPCKGIARQAEVHSLKVLDRNGVSSARSVCRALAYAVAIEADIVCMSLGSPMPSSELHAAIQEAAKAGLILVVAAGNDGGAVNYPAAYPETVAVGAVDRDGEVCPFSSRGKEIICAAPGQEIKSAWLAGGYAVVSGTSMAAPFVAGVLALYRGTLGRRLTPDEVLKALAETSRDVGEEGKDDEYGYGLIDPHKLINYRAASVEGVTVYLPEEKE
;
A
#
# COMPACT_ATOMS: atom_id res chain seq x y z
N LEU A 1 7.31 -14.05 11.25
CA LEU A 1 7.99 -14.23 9.97
C LEU A 1 8.73 -12.96 9.51
N TYR A 2 8.16 -11.77 9.69
CA TYR A 2 8.70 -10.52 9.15
C TYR A 2 9.34 -9.60 10.22
N GLY A 3 9.39 -10.01 11.51
CA GLY A 3 10.07 -9.30 12.58
C GLY A 3 9.62 -7.84 12.82
N ILE A 4 8.40 -7.49 12.43
CA ILE A 4 7.88 -6.11 12.52
C ILE A 4 8.06 -5.48 13.91
N PRO A 5 7.83 -6.19 15.05
CA PRO A 5 8.04 -5.61 16.38
C PRO A 5 9.45 -5.09 16.64
N ASP A 6 10.47 -5.70 16.02
CA ASP A 6 11.87 -5.25 16.19
C ASP A 6 12.12 -3.92 15.48
N LEU A 7 11.38 -3.66 14.39
CA LEU A 7 11.48 -2.43 13.61
C LEU A 7 10.91 -1.22 14.35
N TRP A 8 9.94 -1.43 15.26
CA TRP A 8 9.32 -0.35 16.02
C TRP A 8 10.26 0.39 16.97
N ARG A 9 11.44 -0.18 17.24
CA ARG A 9 12.52 0.52 17.97
C ARG A 9 13.16 1.62 17.14
N LYS A 10 13.06 1.53 15.79
CA LYS A 10 13.62 2.52 14.87
C LYS A 10 12.58 3.54 14.43
N THR A 11 11.39 3.08 14.12
CA THR A 11 10.26 3.88 13.64
C THR A 11 8.96 3.12 13.79
N GLN A 12 7.86 3.86 13.93
CA GLN A 12 6.50 3.35 13.86
C GLN A 12 5.69 4.03 12.74
N GLY A 13 6.37 4.69 11.79
CA GLY A 13 5.78 5.38 10.66
C GLY A 13 5.43 6.84 10.94
N GLU A 14 6.07 7.47 11.93
CA GLU A 14 5.85 8.86 12.30
C GLU A 14 6.02 9.80 11.11
N GLY A 15 5.11 10.75 11.00
CA GLY A 15 5.11 11.76 9.94
C GLY A 15 4.72 11.23 8.56
N CYS A 16 4.41 9.94 8.40
CA CYS A 16 3.87 9.39 7.17
C CYS A 16 2.35 9.52 7.14
N ARG A 17 1.80 10.02 6.04
CA ARG A 17 0.35 10.12 5.80
C ARG A 17 -0.06 9.05 4.79
N VAL A 18 -0.95 8.15 5.21
CA VAL A 18 -1.46 7.05 4.39
C VAL A 18 -2.95 7.25 4.11
N ALA A 19 -3.34 7.36 2.86
CA ALA A 19 -4.74 7.35 2.44
C ALA A 19 -5.17 5.90 2.12
N VAL A 20 -6.22 5.41 2.78
CA VAL A 20 -6.83 4.10 2.52
C VAL A 20 -8.10 4.33 1.73
N ILE A 21 -8.10 3.95 0.45
CA ILE A 21 -9.24 4.04 -0.47
C ILE A 21 -9.94 2.68 -0.48
N ASP A 22 -11.06 2.58 0.26
CA ASP A 22 -11.73 1.30 0.54
C ASP A 22 -13.22 1.51 0.93
N SER A 23 -13.79 0.62 1.73
CA SER A 23 -15.18 0.68 2.24
C SER A 23 -15.39 1.63 3.43
N GLY A 24 -14.35 2.34 3.85
CA GLY A 24 -14.38 3.17 5.06
C GLY A 24 -13.54 2.58 6.19
N ALA A 25 -13.61 3.17 7.38
CA ALA A 25 -13.06 2.61 8.60
C ALA A 25 -14.04 2.83 9.76
N ALA A 26 -14.38 1.77 10.46
CA ALA A 26 -15.24 1.84 11.64
C ALA A 26 -14.56 2.61 12.78
N ASN A 27 -15.38 3.15 13.69
CA ASN A 27 -14.87 3.69 14.94
C ASN A 27 -14.43 2.54 15.86
N HIS A 28 -13.19 2.11 15.71
CA HIS A 28 -12.61 0.98 16.44
C HIS A 28 -11.53 1.47 17.40
N TYR A 29 -11.52 0.97 18.64
CA TYR A 29 -10.61 1.41 19.70
C TYR A 29 -9.10 1.22 19.38
N ALA A 30 -8.79 0.30 18.45
CA ALA A 30 -7.42 0.07 17.99
C ALA A 30 -7.00 0.96 16.79
N LEU A 31 -7.93 1.73 16.20
CA LEU A 31 -7.68 2.55 15.02
C LEU A 31 -7.56 4.05 15.35
N ARG A 32 -6.84 4.39 16.43
CA ARG A 32 -6.66 5.78 16.87
C ARG A 32 -5.84 6.65 15.92
N ALA A 33 -5.05 6.02 15.06
CA ALA A 33 -4.27 6.68 14.01
C ALA A 33 -5.13 7.12 12.81
N VAL A 34 -6.40 6.67 12.70
CA VAL A 34 -7.33 7.15 11.68
C VAL A 34 -7.82 8.54 12.07
N LYS A 35 -7.28 9.56 11.40
CA LYS A 35 -7.50 10.99 11.70
C LYS A 35 -8.70 11.57 10.96
N ASP A 36 -9.00 11.08 9.77
CA ASP A 36 -10.08 11.58 8.94
C ASP A 36 -10.85 10.43 8.28
N ARG A 37 -12.14 10.64 8.09
CA ARG A 37 -13.05 9.72 7.42
C ARG A 37 -13.87 10.49 6.41
N ARG A 38 -13.70 10.19 5.14
CA ARG A 38 -14.41 10.87 4.04
C ARG A 38 -15.20 9.86 3.21
N ASN A 39 -16.37 10.29 2.78
CA ASN A 39 -17.24 9.49 1.93
C ASN A 39 -17.25 10.01 0.49
N PHE A 40 -16.87 9.16 -0.44
CA PHE A 40 -16.95 9.36 -1.88
C PHE A 40 -17.85 8.32 -2.55
N SER A 41 -18.41 7.37 -1.77
CA SER A 41 -19.33 6.32 -2.25
C SER A 41 -20.76 6.85 -2.43
N ALA A 42 -21.67 5.96 -2.80
CA ALA A 42 -23.11 6.24 -2.88
C ALA A 42 -23.82 6.19 -1.50
N ASP A 43 -23.16 5.70 -0.45
CA ASP A 43 -23.72 5.67 0.90
C ASP A 43 -23.81 7.08 1.51
N GLU A 44 -24.64 7.24 2.54
CA GLU A 44 -24.75 8.51 3.26
C GLU A 44 -23.63 8.71 4.29
N SER A 45 -23.11 7.62 4.88
CA SER A 45 -22.09 7.65 5.93
C SER A 45 -20.70 7.32 5.40
N ALA A 46 -19.68 7.92 6.01
CA ALA A 46 -18.26 7.57 5.82
C ALA A 46 -17.86 6.31 6.61
N ASP A 47 -18.72 5.80 7.51
CA ASP A 47 -18.46 4.60 8.28
C ASP A 47 -18.40 3.36 7.40
N ASP A 48 -17.56 2.42 7.82
CA ASP A 48 -17.46 1.12 7.15
C ASP A 48 -18.69 0.25 7.48
N ALA A 49 -19.41 -0.17 6.44
CA ALA A 49 -20.59 -1.00 6.56
C ALA A 49 -20.29 -2.50 6.35
N ILE A 50 -19.13 -2.86 5.82
CA ILE A 50 -18.78 -4.24 5.45
C ILE A 50 -17.54 -4.80 6.17
N GLY A 51 -16.74 -3.94 6.78
CA GLY A 51 -15.59 -4.33 7.60
C GLY A 51 -14.26 -4.43 6.85
N HIS A 52 -14.29 -4.42 5.52
CA HIS A 52 -13.09 -4.61 4.70
C HIS A 52 -12.08 -3.48 4.89
N GLY A 53 -12.46 -2.23 4.75
CA GLY A 53 -11.58 -1.08 4.95
C GLY A 53 -11.11 -0.92 6.40
N THR A 54 -11.93 -1.31 7.37
CA THR A 54 -11.53 -1.40 8.79
C THR A 54 -10.39 -2.40 8.97
N HIS A 55 -10.47 -3.56 8.31
CA HIS A 55 -9.45 -4.59 8.33
C HIS A 55 -8.15 -4.10 7.68
N VAL A 56 -8.25 -3.49 6.51
CA VAL A 56 -7.11 -2.89 5.77
C VAL A 56 -6.43 -1.81 6.62
N ALA A 57 -7.18 -0.86 7.19
CA ALA A 57 -6.63 0.16 8.07
C ALA A 57 -5.95 -0.46 9.31
N GLY A 58 -6.53 -1.53 9.85
CA GLY A 58 -5.97 -2.24 11.01
C GLY A 58 -4.61 -2.88 10.72
N ILE A 59 -4.39 -3.44 9.53
CA ILE A 59 -3.09 -3.96 9.11
C ILE A 59 -2.04 -2.85 9.08
N ILE A 60 -2.42 -1.65 8.65
CA ILE A 60 -1.49 -0.52 8.59
C ILE A 60 -1.23 0.02 10.01
N CYS A 61 -2.26 0.34 10.80
CA CYS A 61 -2.08 1.25 11.93
C CYS A 61 -2.69 0.81 13.26
N ALA A 62 -3.24 -0.39 13.43
CA ALA A 62 -3.80 -0.81 14.71
C ALA A 62 -2.77 -0.72 15.84
N ASP A 63 -3.10 0.02 16.93
CA ASP A 63 -2.17 0.28 18.03
C ASP A 63 -2.56 -0.40 19.34
N ALA A 64 -3.72 -1.02 19.40
CA ALA A 64 -4.27 -1.70 20.59
C ALA A 64 -4.86 -3.08 20.23
N GLY A 65 -5.20 -3.86 21.25
CA GLY A 65 -5.84 -5.17 21.08
C GLY A 65 -4.88 -6.29 20.69
N PRO A 66 -5.41 -7.43 20.21
CA PRO A 66 -4.65 -8.64 19.92
C PRO A 66 -3.84 -8.55 18.62
N CYS A 67 -4.14 -7.59 17.75
CA CYS A 67 -3.42 -7.36 16.50
C CYS A 67 -2.78 -5.98 16.52
N LYS A 68 -1.54 -5.90 16.09
CA LYS A 68 -0.82 -4.63 15.96
C LYS A 68 -0.57 -4.38 14.47
N GLY A 69 -0.87 -3.17 14.04
CA GLY A 69 -0.55 -2.70 12.71
C GLY A 69 0.95 -2.50 12.52
N ILE A 70 1.36 -2.42 11.28
CA ILE A 70 2.78 -2.31 10.89
C ILE A 70 3.34 -0.95 11.26
N ALA A 71 2.65 0.15 10.88
CA ALA A 71 3.05 1.53 11.08
C ALA A 71 2.05 2.24 12.03
N ARG A 72 2.14 1.96 13.33
CA ARG A 72 1.16 2.34 14.34
C ARG A 72 1.06 3.84 14.60
N GLN A 73 2.05 4.63 14.18
CA GLN A 73 2.09 6.09 14.31
C GLN A 73 2.00 6.82 12.97
N ALA A 74 1.76 6.09 11.88
CA ALA A 74 1.38 6.71 10.61
C ALA A 74 0.00 7.36 10.74
N GLU A 75 -0.17 8.54 10.14
CA GLU A 75 -1.46 9.21 10.06
C GLU A 75 -2.29 8.57 8.95
N VAL A 76 -3.43 7.97 9.29
CA VAL A 76 -4.29 7.27 8.32
C VAL A 76 -5.54 8.10 8.02
N HIS A 77 -5.84 8.27 6.73
CA HIS A 77 -7.07 8.88 6.22
C HIS A 77 -7.91 7.81 5.52
N SER A 78 -9.10 7.58 6.01
CA SER A 78 -10.04 6.61 5.44
C SER A 78 -10.94 7.28 4.40
N LEU A 79 -10.77 6.88 3.15
CA LEU A 79 -11.48 7.42 1.99
C LEU A 79 -12.43 6.36 1.44
N LYS A 80 -13.68 6.40 1.89
CA LYS A 80 -14.70 5.43 1.51
C LYS A 80 -15.15 5.64 0.06
N VAL A 81 -14.95 4.62 -0.77
CA VAL A 81 -15.41 4.56 -2.16
C VAL A 81 -16.33 3.36 -2.41
N LEU A 82 -16.18 2.27 -1.65
CA LEU A 82 -17.04 1.10 -1.71
C LEU A 82 -18.29 1.34 -0.85
N ASP A 83 -19.45 1.13 -1.43
CA ASP A 83 -20.73 1.20 -0.71
C ASP A 83 -20.95 -0.05 0.16
N ARG A 84 -22.12 -0.14 0.81
CA ARG A 84 -22.52 -1.29 1.66
C ARG A 84 -22.60 -2.62 0.93
N ASN A 85 -22.62 -2.61 -0.41
CA ASN A 85 -22.63 -3.80 -1.25
C ASN A 85 -21.23 -4.15 -1.78
N GLY A 86 -20.19 -3.38 -1.39
CA GLY A 86 -18.84 -3.54 -1.88
C GLY A 86 -18.64 -3.03 -3.32
N VAL A 87 -19.52 -2.16 -3.81
CA VAL A 87 -19.47 -1.62 -5.18
C VAL A 87 -18.94 -0.20 -5.18
N SER A 88 -18.12 0.12 -6.18
CA SER A 88 -17.60 1.47 -6.43
C SER A 88 -17.73 1.86 -7.90
N SER A 89 -17.66 3.15 -8.18
CA SER A 89 -17.47 3.69 -9.52
C SER A 89 -16.04 4.21 -9.70
N ALA A 90 -15.54 4.21 -10.93
CA ALA A 90 -14.27 4.84 -11.27
C ALA A 90 -14.23 6.30 -10.77
N ARG A 91 -15.33 7.04 -10.96
CA ARG A 91 -15.47 8.43 -10.50
C ARG A 91 -15.31 8.59 -8.99
N SER A 92 -15.80 7.65 -8.18
CA SER A 92 -15.63 7.67 -6.71
C SER A 92 -14.17 7.52 -6.34
N VAL A 93 -13.45 6.60 -7.00
CA VAL A 93 -12.01 6.38 -6.80
C VAL A 93 -11.21 7.59 -7.26
N CYS A 94 -11.53 8.19 -8.41
CA CYS A 94 -10.87 9.41 -8.91
C CYS A 94 -11.01 10.58 -7.92
N ARG A 95 -12.22 10.78 -7.35
CA ARG A 95 -12.43 11.83 -6.33
C ARG A 95 -11.64 11.57 -5.05
N ALA A 96 -11.52 10.32 -4.62
CA ALA A 96 -10.72 9.94 -3.46
C ALA A 96 -9.22 10.14 -3.72
N LEU A 97 -8.73 9.81 -4.91
CA LEU A 97 -7.34 10.09 -5.34
C LEU A 97 -7.04 11.59 -5.35
N ALA A 98 -7.94 12.41 -5.92
CA ALA A 98 -7.79 13.87 -5.91
C ALA A 98 -7.74 14.43 -4.48
N TYR A 99 -8.53 13.86 -3.56
CA TYR A 99 -8.47 14.22 -2.15
C TYR A 99 -7.15 13.78 -1.50
N ALA A 100 -6.65 12.58 -1.81
CA ALA A 100 -5.35 12.10 -1.32
C ALA A 100 -4.20 13.03 -1.76
N VAL A 101 -4.26 13.55 -2.98
CA VAL A 101 -3.32 14.59 -3.47
C VAL A 101 -3.47 15.88 -2.66
N ALA A 102 -4.71 16.35 -2.46
CA ALA A 102 -4.99 17.62 -1.75
C ALA A 102 -4.53 17.61 -0.28
N ILE A 103 -4.56 16.44 0.37
CA ILE A 103 -4.04 16.28 1.74
C ILE A 103 -2.55 15.94 1.77
N GLU A 104 -1.88 15.93 0.62
CA GLU A 104 -0.46 15.58 0.49
C GLU A 104 -0.13 14.21 1.12
N ALA A 105 -0.94 13.19 0.81
CA ALA A 105 -0.63 11.84 1.26
C ALA A 105 0.74 11.39 0.74
N ASP A 106 1.48 10.61 1.53
CA ASP A 106 2.73 9.98 1.09
C ASP A 106 2.41 8.68 0.34
N ILE A 107 1.45 7.92 0.85
CA ILE A 107 1.08 6.59 0.36
C ILE A 107 -0.44 6.51 0.20
N VAL A 108 -0.89 5.92 -0.88
CA VAL A 108 -2.27 5.50 -1.11
C VAL A 108 -2.33 3.98 -1.12
N CYS A 109 -3.17 3.38 -0.28
CA CYS A 109 -3.45 1.96 -0.29
C CYS A 109 -4.84 1.71 -0.90
N MET A 110 -4.89 0.91 -1.96
CA MET A 110 -6.12 0.53 -2.66
C MET A 110 -6.27 -0.99 -2.66
N SER A 111 -7.16 -1.50 -1.79
CA SER A 111 -7.50 -2.92 -1.72
C SER A 111 -8.78 -3.20 -2.52
N LEU A 112 -8.81 -2.78 -3.76
CA LEU A 112 -9.94 -2.90 -4.69
C LEU A 112 -9.43 -3.10 -6.13
N GLY A 113 -10.26 -3.65 -7.00
CA GLY A 113 -9.89 -3.85 -8.39
C GLY A 113 -11.04 -4.24 -9.30
N SER A 114 -10.78 -4.20 -10.60
CA SER A 114 -11.67 -4.63 -11.68
C SER A 114 -10.84 -5.23 -12.81
N PRO A 115 -11.34 -6.26 -13.50
CA PRO A 115 -10.64 -6.81 -14.66
C PRO A 115 -10.64 -5.85 -15.86
N MET A 116 -11.50 -4.84 -15.85
CA MET A 116 -11.65 -3.89 -16.97
C MET A 116 -10.88 -2.59 -16.72
N PRO A 117 -10.07 -2.14 -17.70
CA PRO A 117 -9.40 -0.84 -17.61
C PRO A 117 -10.40 0.32 -17.69
N SER A 118 -10.03 1.47 -17.10
CA SER A 118 -10.78 2.72 -17.18
C SER A 118 -9.82 3.87 -17.50
N SER A 119 -10.03 4.56 -18.60
CA SER A 119 -9.20 5.71 -18.98
C SER A 119 -9.31 6.87 -17.98
N GLU A 120 -10.49 7.09 -17.41
CA GLU A 120 -10.71 8.10 -16.36
C GLU A 120 -9.89 7.77 -15.11
N LEU A 121 -9.93 6.50 -14.67
CA LEU A 121 -9.16 6.06 -13.50
C LEU A 121 -7.65 6.10 -13.78
N HIS A 122 -7.21 5.69 -14.96
CA HIS A 122 -5.79 5.76 -15.32
C HIS A 122 -5.26 7.19 -15.30
N ALA A 123 -6.00 8.15 -15.85
CA ALA A 123 -5.63 9.56 -15.79
C ALA A 123 -5.50 10.06 -14.33
N ALA A 124 -6.43 9.67 -13.45
CA ALA A 124 -6.36 10.05 -12.03
C ALA A 124 -5.15 9.39 -11.31
N ILE A 125 -4.81 8.15 -11.64
CA ILE A 125 -3.61 7.43 -11.16
C ILE A 125 -2.35 8.17 -11.60
N GLN A 126 -2.26 8.58 -12.87
CA GLN A 126 -1.12 9.33 -13.40
C GLN A 126 -0.93 10.67 -12.69
N GLU A 127 -2.01 11.42 -12.49
CA GLU A 127 -1.94 12.69 -11.75
C GLU A 127 -1.51 12.50 -10.28
N ALA A 128 -2.01 11.45 -9.61
CA ALA A 128 -1.59 11.13 -8.25
C ALA A 128 -0.09 10.74 -8.18
N ALA A 129 0.39 9.91 -9.12
CA ALA A 129 1.80 9.54 -9.20
C ALA A 129 2.71 10.76 -9.52
N LYS A 130 2.30 11.65 -10.45
CA LYS A 130 3.00 12.92 -10.72
C LYS A 130 3.06 13.84 -9.50
N ALA A 131 2.03 13.82 -8.65
CA ALA A 131 2.04 14.54 -7.38
C ALA A 131 2.96 13.89 -6.33
N GLY A 132 3.61 12.78 -6.66
CA GLY A 132 4.57 12.07 -5.81
C GLY A 132 3.93 11.07 -4.82
N LEU A 133 2.66 10.70 -5.01
CA LEU A 133 2.01 9.70 -4.18
C LEU A 133 2.48 8.29 -4.56
N ILE A 134 2.77 7.47 -3.56
CA ILE A 134 3.09 6.05 -3.74
C ILE A 134 1.76 5.27 -3.75
N LEU A 135 1.43 4.64 -4.88
CA LEU A 135 0.15 3.96 -5.09
C LEU A 135 0.32 2.44 -4.91
N VAL A 136 -0.02 1.93 -3.74
CA VAL A 136 0.07 0.49 -3.39
C VAL A 136 -1.29 -0.16 -3.62
N VAL A 137 -1.34 -1.16 -4.49
CA VAL A 137 -2.59 -1.73 -4.99
C VAL A 137 -2.59 -3.25 -4.93
N ALA A 138 -3.70 -3.82 -4.49
CA ALA A 138 -3.94 -5.26 -4.49
C ALA A 138 -4.05 -5.80 -5.93
N ALA A 139 -3.34 -6.90 -6.24
CA ALA A 139 -3.25 -7.43 -7.60
C ALA A 139 -4.56 -8.04 -8.13
N GLY A 140 -5.41 -8.56 -7.24
CA GLY A 140 -6.65 -9.29 -7.57
C GLY A 140 -6.65 -10.70 -6.97
N ASN A 141 -7.85 -11.32 -6.91
CA ASN A 141 -8.07 -12.56 -6.17
C ASN A 141 -8.76 -13.67 -6.99
N ASP A 142 -8.60 -13.66 -8.30
CA ASP A 142 -9.19 -14.64 -9.21
C ASP A 142 -8.16 -15.63 -9.79
N GLY A 143 -6.89 -15.53 -9.38
CA GLY A 143 -5.78 -16.36 -9.88
C GLY A 143 -5.44 -16.10 -11.35
N GLY A 144 -6.07 -15.11 -11.96
CA GLY A 144 -5.88 -14.70 -13.36
C GLY A 144 -4.87 -13.55 -13.51
N ALA A 145 -5.08 -12.71 -14.52
CA ALA A 145 -4.26 -11.53 -14.76
C ALA A 145 -4.44 -10.47 -13.68
N VAL A 146 -3.44 -9.61 -13.51
CA VAL A 146 -3.49 -8.48 -12.56
C VAL A 146 -4.64 -7.54 -12.92
N ASN A 147 -5.46 -7.22 -11.93
CA ASN A 147 -6.62 -6.35 -12.08
C ASN A 147 -6.22 -4.86 -12.07
N TYR A 148 -7.07 -4.00 -12.66
CA TYR A 148 -6.91 -2.54 -12.55
C TYR A 148 -7.49 -2.02 -11.24
N PRO A 149 -6.83 -1.03 -10.59
CA PRO A 149 -5.72 -0.23 -11.10
C PRO A 149 -4.32 -0.82 -10.90
N ALA A 150 -4.15 -1.99 -10.26
CA ALA A 150 -2.82 -2.57 -10.05
C ALA A 150 -2.05 -2.84 -11.35
N ALA A 151 -2.75 -3.08 -12.47
CA ALA A 151 -2.13 -3.29 -13.78
C ALA A 151 -1.61 -2.00 -14.45
N TYR A 152 -1.82 -0.82 -13.87
CA TYR A 152 -1.22 0.42 -14.39
C TYR A 152 0.23 0.56 -13.94
N PRO A 153 1.14 1.04 -14.84
CA PRO A 153 2.58 1.08 -14.57
C PRO A 153 2.99 2.04 -13.45
N GLU A 154 2.12 2.97 -13.07
CA GLU A 154 2.34 3.94 -12.01
C GLU A 154 2.12 3.37 -10.60
N THR A 155 1.73 2.10 -10.49
CA THR A 155 1.34 1.49 -9.21
C THR A 155 2.34 0.45 -8.72
N VAL A 156 2.37 0.24 -7.41
CA VAL A 156 3.01 -0.89 -6.76
C VAL A 156 1.96 -2.00 -6.63
N ALA A 157 1.90 -2.88 -7.63
CA ALA A 157 1.03 -4.05 -7.62
C ALA A 157 1.55 -5.12 -6.63
N VAL A 158 0.69 -5.58 -5.72
CA VAL A 158 1.07 -6.48 -4.63
C VAL A 158 0.34 -7.81 -4.75
N GLY A 159 1.11 -8.90 -4.91
CA GLY A 159 0.66 -10.28 -4.83
C GLY A 159 0.52 -10.78 -3.39
N ALA A 160 -0.20 -11.88 -3.19
CA ALA A 160 -0.43 -12.48 -1.88
C ALA A 160 0.29 -13.82 -1.72
N VAL A 161 0.97 -13.97 -0.58
CA VAL A 161 1.56 -15.25 -0.16
C VAL A 161 0.97 -15.72 1.17
N ASP A 162 1.11 -17.01 1.42
CA ASP A 162 0.75 -17.65 2.66
C ASP A 162 1.85 -17.50 3.74
N ARG A 163 1.70 -18.22 4.86
CA ARG A 163 2.66 -18.21 5.98
C ARG A 163 4.01 -18.82 5.66
N ASP A 164 4.08 -19.70 4.64
CA ASP A 164 5.31 -20.39 4.23
C ASP A 164 6.04 -19.60 3.13
N GLY A 165 5.38 -18.57 2.59
CA GLY A 165 5.91 -17.69 1.55
C GLY A 165 5.53 -18.16 0.14
N GLU A 166 4.62 -19.13 0.03
CA GLU A 166 4.12 -19.64 -1.25
C GLU A 166 3.00 -18.74 -1.78
N VAL A 167 2.98 -18.51 -3.09
CA VAL A 167 1.92 -17.69 -3.74
C VAL A 167 0.56 -18.34 -3.51
N CYS A 168 -0.37 -17.57 -2.97
CA CYS A 168 -1.73 -18.03 -2.78
C CYS A 168 -2.40 -18.34 -4.12
N PRO A 169 -3.16 -19.47 -4.24
CA PRO A 169 -3.81 -19.83 -5.49
C PRO A 169 -4.77 -18.77 -6.05
N PHE A 170 -5.35 -17.96 -5.16
CA PHE A 170 -6.23 -16.86 -5.55
C PHE A 170 -5.48 -15.63 -6.04
N SER A 171 -4.19 -15.45 -5.70
CA SER A 171 -3.44 -14.25 -6.08
C SER A 171 -3.35 -14.13 -7.60
N SER A 172 -3.77 -12.99 -8.14
CA SER A 172 -3.57 -12.66 -9.56
C SER A 172 -2.09 -12.53 -9.88
N ARG A 173 -1.71 -12.87 -11.11
CA ARG A 173 -0.34 -12.99 -11.59
C ARG A 173 -0.13 -12.16 -12.85
N GLY A 174 1.10 -11.74 -13.07
CA GLY A 174 1.49 -11.01 -14.28
C GLY A 174 2.72 -10.14 -14.07
N LYS A 175 3.33 -9.72 -15.17
CA LYS A 175 4.53 -8.86 -15.19
C LYS A 175 4.40 -7.54 -14.41
N GLU A 176 3.18 -7.14 -14.10
CA GLU A 176 2.84 -5.94 -13.35
C GLU A 176 3.14 -6.08 -11.85
N ILE A 177 3.21 -7.33 -11.33
CA ILE A 177 3.53 -7.57 -9.93
C ILE A 177 4.90 -6.94 -9.60
N ILE A 178 4.92 -6.15 -8.53
CA ILE A 178 6.16 -5.51 -8.04
C ILE A 178 6.76 -6.32 -6.89
N CYS A 179 5.93 -6.77 -5.96
CA CYS A 179 6.37 -7.63 -4.85
C CYS A 179 5.19 -8.44 -4.33
N ALA A 180 5.50 -9.47 -3.54
CA ALA A 180 4.51 -10.24 -2.83
C ALA A 180 4.65 -10.07 -1.31
N ALA A 181 3.51 -10.16 -0.60
CA ALA A 181 3.43 -9.96 0.84
C ALA A 181 2.38 -10.89 1.47
N PRO A 182 2.37 -11.06 2.83
CA PRO A 182 1.39 -11.89 3.50
C PRO A 182 -0.04 -11.48 3.21
N GLY A 183 -0.83 -12.41 2.66
CA GLY A 183 -2.23 -12.16 2.29
C GLY A 183 -3.18 -13.28 2.73
N GLN A 184 -2.70 -14.38 3.32
CA GLN A 184 -3.54 -15.49 3.74
C GLN A 184 -3.72 -15.50 5.26
N GLU A 185 -4.96 -15.69 5.71
CA GLU A 185 -5.35 -15.82 7.13
C GLU A 185 -4.86 -14.65 8.00
N ILE A 186 -4.97 -13.44 7.49
CA ILE A 186 -4.52 -12.22 8.18
C ILE A 186 -5.58 -11.77 9.17
N LYS A 187 -5.21 -11.69 10.45
CA LYS A 187 -6.09 -11.20 11.51
C LYS A 187 -5.93 -9.69 11.68
N SER A 188 -7.03 -8.95 11.66
CA SER A 188 -7.03 -7.50 11.87
C SER A 188 -8.36 -7.02 12.48
N ALA A 189 -8.44 -5.70 12.74
CA ALA A 189 -9.64 -5.06 13.26
C ALA A 189 -10.87 -5.27 12.35
N TRP A 190 -12.05 -5.33 12.95
CA TRP A 190 -13.32 -5.53 12.25
C TRP A 190 -14.41 -4.64 12.83
N LEU A 191 -15.63 -4.76 12.31
CA LEU A 191 -16.80 -4.03 12.78
C LEU A 191 -17.11 -4.32 14.27
N ALA A 192 -17.85 -3.42 14.89
CA ALA A 192 -18.32 -3.52 16.29
C ALA A 192 -17.21 -3.75 17.32
N GLY A 193 -16.00 -3.22 17.07
CA GLY A 193 -14.85 -3.39 17.97
C GLY A 193 -14.25 -4.80 17.94
N GLY A 194 -14.67 -5.63 17.00
CA GLY A 194 -14.23 -7.03 16.82
C GLY A 194 -12.97 -7.17 15.99
N TYR A 195 -12.63 -8.42 15.70
CA TYR A 195 -11.51 -8.83 14.85
C TYR A 195 -11.97 -9.95 13.92
N ALA A 196 -11.42 -9.95 12.71
CA ALA A 196 -11.66 -11.00 11.73
C ALA A 196 -10.36 -11.52 11.13
N VAL A 197 -10.40 -12.74 10.61
CA VAL A 197 -9.33 -13.35 9.82
C VAL A 197 -9.81 -13.37 8.37
N VAL A 198 -9.06 -12.72 7.49
CA VAL A 198 -9.41 -12.55 6.07
C VAL A 198 -8.20 -12.91 5.19
N SER A 199 -8.46 -13.46 4.01
CA SER A 199 -7.44 -13.75 3.00
C SER A 199 -7.71 -12.98 1.72
N GLY A 200 -6.66 -12.49 1.07
CA GLY A 200 -6.72 -11.75 -0.19
C GLY A 200 -5.48 -10.89 -0.42
N THR A 201 -5.23 -10.52 -1.65
CA THR A 201 -4.26 -9.47 -2.00
C THR A 201 -4.60 -8.13 -1.34
N SER A 202 -5.87 -7.96 -0.96
CA SER A 202 -6.37 -6.84 -0.13
C SER A 202 -5.74 -6.75 1.25
N MET A 203 -5.11 -7.84 1.76
CA MET A 203 -4.38 -7.87 3.03
C MET A 203 -2.88 -7.73 2.80
N ALA A 204 -2.39 -8.13 1.65
CA ALA A 204 -0.99 -7.98 1.24
C ALA A 204 -0.65 -6.51 0.92
N ALA A 205 -1.51 -5.80 0.19
CA ALA A 205 -1.29 -4.39 -0.14
C ALA A 205 -1.12 -3.49 1.10
N PRO A 206 -1.99 -3.52 2.14
CA PRO A 206 -1.79 -2.73 3.34
C PRO A 206 -0.55 -3.14 4.15
N PHE A 207 -0.11 -4.41 4.07
CA PHE A 207 1.16 -4.82 4.65
C PHE A 207 2.31 -4.04 4.01
N VAL A 208 2.38 -4.01 2.67
CA VAL A 208 3.39 -3.24 1.92
C VAL A 208 3.27 -1.74 2.22
N ALA A 209 2.07 -1.18 2.21
CA ALA A 209 1.85 0.23 2.54
C ALA A 209 2.36 0.59 3.96
N GLY A 210 2.12 -0.29 4.94
CA GLY A 210 2.65 -0.13 6.30
C GLY A 210 4.17 -0.19 6.37
N VAL A 211 4.81 -1.13 5.65
CA VAL A 211 6.28 -1.23 5.59
C VAL A 211 6.89 -0.01 4.91
N LEU A 212 6.28 0.49 3.83
CA LEU A 212 6.72 1.74 3.18
C LEU A 212 6.55 2.95 4.09
N ALA A 213 5.50 2.97 4.94
CA ALA A 213 5.34 4.03 5.95
C ALA A 213 6.45 3.98 7.01
N LEU A 214 6.88 2.78 7.45
CA LEU A 214 8.07 2.64 8.29
C LEU A 214 9.32 3.15 7.58
N TYR A 215 9.53 2.75 6.32
CA TYR A 215 10.69 3.18 5.54
C TYR A 215 10.75 4.71 5.40
N ARG A 216 9.63 5.34 5.05
CA ARG A 216 9.51 6.82 5.02
C ARG A 216 9.86 7.44 6.37
N GLY A 217 9.38 6.84 7.48
CA GLY A 217 9.68 7.29 8.84
C GLY A 217 11.18 7.26 9.16
N THR A 218 11.93 6.24 8.68
CA THR A 218 13.40 6.18 8.90
C THR A 218 14.17 7.23 8.12
N LEU A 219 13.63 7.69 6.99
CA LEU A 219 14.29 8.71 6.14
C LEU A 219 13.95 10.14 6.57
N GLY A 220 12.84 10.34 7.29
CA GLY A 220 12.38 11.66 7.73
C GLY A 220 11.98 12.61 6.58
N ARG A 221 11.81 12.08 5.35
CA ARG A 221 11.41 12.84 4.15
C ARG A 221 10.45 12.04 3.30
N ARG A 222 9.77 12.70 2.38
CA ARG A 222 8.93 12.02 1.38
C ARG A 222 9.79 11.16 0.46
N LEU A 223 9.19 10.07 -0.01
CA LEU A 223 9.74 9.19 -1.03
C LEU A 223 9.14 9.55 -2.39
N THR A 224 9.88 9.32 -3.45
CA THR A 224 9.33 9.35 -4.81
C THR A 224 8.90 7.94 -5.25
N PRO A 225 7.97 7.80 -6.22
CA PRO A 225 7.62 6.50 -6.79
C PRO A 225 8.83 5.71 -7.29
N ASP A 226 9.76 6.35 -8.00
CA ASP A 226 10.96 5.71 -8.53
C ASP A 226 11.90 5.21 -7.42
N GLU A 227 12.07 5.99 -6.33
CA GLU A 227 12.85 5.55 -5.17
C GLU A 227 12.24 4.31 -4.51
N VAL A 228 10.90 4.24 -4.43
CA VAL A 228 10.20 3.09 -3.87
C VAL A 228 10.35 1.86 -4.76
N LEU A 229 10.14 1.99 -6.07
CA LEU A 229 10.31 0.87 -7.00
C LEU A 229 11.73 0.32 -6.96
N LYS A 230 12.73 1.20 -6.96
CA LYS A 230 14.14 0.81 -6.83
C LYS A 230 14.43 0.13 -5.51
N ALA A 231 13.93 0.69 -4.40
CA ALA A 231 14.13 0.11 -3.07
C ALA A 231 13.48 -1.28 -2.96
N LEU A 232 12.26 -1.47 -3.47
CA LEU A 232 11.61 -2.76 -3.50
C LEU A 232 12.37 -3.78 -4.37
N ALA A 233 12.85 -3.36 -5.54
CA ALA A 233 13.63 -4.22 -6.43
C ALA A 233 14.94 -4.71 -5.79
N GLU A 234 15.63 -3.84 -5.04
CA GLU A 234 16.93 -4.15 -4.45
C GLU A 234 16.85 -4.82 -3.09
N THR A 235 15.70 -4.73 -2.40
CA THR A 235 15.57 -5.24 -1.03
C THR A 235 14.65 -6.44 -0.89
N SER A 236 13.76 -6.69 -1.84
CA SER A 236 12.90 -7.89 -1.81
C SER A 236 13.75 -9.15 -1.83
N ARG A 237 13.25 -10.18 -1.18
CA ARG A 237 13.89 -11.50 -1.20
C ARG A 237 13.43 -12.24 -2.44
N ASP A 238 14.32 -12.37 -3.41
CA ASP A 238 14.08 -13.13 -4.62
C ASP A 238 13.72 -14.59 -4.29
N VAL A 239 12.58 -15.02 -4.79
CA VAL A 239 12.00 -16.35 -4.64
C VAL A 239 11.23 -16.69 -5.91
N GLY A 240 11.03 -17.97 -6.20
CA GLY A 240 10.42 -18.41 -7.45
C GLY A 240 11.46 -18.50 -8.57
N GLU A 241 11.15 -17.97 -9.74
CA GLU A 241 12.11 -17.86 -10.84
C GLU A 241 13.12 -16.73 -10.57
N GLU A 242 14.39 -16.93 -10.96
CA GLU A 242 15.45 -15.93 -10.72
C GLU A 242 15.13 -14.58 -11.36
N GLY A 243 15.18 -13.53 -10.55
CA GLY A 243 14.88 -12.16 -10.95
C GLY A 243 13.41 -11.81 -10.82
N LYS A 244 12.93 -10.85 -11.63
CA LYS A 244 11.53 -10.43 -11.59
C LYS A 244 10.66 -11.43 -12.35
N ASP A 245 9.70 -12.03 -11.67
CA ASP A 245 8.74 -12.98 -12.23
C ASP A 245 7.27 -12.53 -12.11
N ASP A 246 6.35 -13.29 -12.71
CA ASP A 246 4.92 -12.96 -12.76
C ASP A 246 4.15 -13.32 -11.47
N GLU A 247 4.73 -14.05 -10.53
CA GLU A 247 4.10 -14.49 -9.28
C GLU A 247 4.50 -13.64 -8.09
N TYR A 248 5.82 -13.37 -7.95
CA TYR A 248 6.39 -12.66 -6.81
C TYR A 248 6.87 -11.22 -7.16
N GLY A 249 6.90 -10.85 -8.45
CA GLY A 249 7.55 -9.63 -8.90
C GLY A 249 9.05 -9.67 -8.62
N TYR A 250 9.60 -8.71 -7.89
CA TYR A 250 10.99 -8.72 -7.41
C TYR A 250 11.19 -9.63 -6.18
N GLY A 251 10.15 -10.32 -5.72
CA GLY A 251 10.23 -11.26 -4.62
C GLY A 251 9.35 -10.87 -3.42
N LEU A 252 9.57 -11.57 -2.30
CA LEU A 252 8.90 -11.28 -1.03
C LEU A 252 9.47 -10.01 -0.41
N ILE A 253 8.57 -9.10 0.00
CA ILE A 253 8.98 -7.89 0.71
C ILE A 253 9.81 -8.25 1.95
N ASP A 254 10.96 -7.61 2.11
CA ASP A 254 11.82 -7.72 3.30
C ASP A 254 11.82 -6.40 4.08
N PRO A 255 11.01 -6.29 5.14
CA PRO A 255 10.92 -5.06 5.92
C PRO A 255 12.24 -4.64 6.55
N HIS A 256 13.08 -5.61 6.96
CA HIS A 256 14.36 -5.32 7.60
C HIS A 256 15.39 -4.75 6.62
N LYS A 257 15.46 -5.30 5.42
CA LYS A 257 16.31 -4.76 4.37
C LYS A 257 15.81 -3.40 3.93
N LEU A 258 14.50 -3.26 3.68
CA LEU A 258 13.91 -2.04 3.15
C LEU A 258 14.10 -0.84 4.09
N ILE A 259 13.81 -0.96 5.39
CA ILE A 259 13.97 0.20 6.31
C ILE A 259 15.44 0.61 6.52
N ASN A 260 16.38 -0.27 6.24
CA ASN A 260 17.82 0.02 6.30
C ASN A 260 18.39 0.44 4.93
N TYR A 261 17.60 0.32 3.87
CA TYR A 261 18.05 0.69 2.53
C TYR A 261 18.32 2.19 2.43
N ARG A 262 19.44 2.51 1.82
CA ARG A 262 19.80 3.86 1.41
C ARG A 262 20.24 3.77 -0.04
N ALA A 263 19.52 4.42 -0.94
CA ALA A 263 19.97 4.55 -2.30
C ALA A 263 21.41 5.10 -2.27
N ALA A 264 22.32 4.48 -2.99
CA ALA A 264 23.66 5.04 -3.13
C ALA A 264 23.50 6.46 -3.67
N SER A 265 23.88 7.45 -2.87
CA SER A 265 24.01 8.80 -3.36
C SER A 265 25.04 8.73 -4.49
N VAL A 266 24.69 9.25 -5.65
CA VAL A 266 25.69 9.51 -6.71
C VAL A 266 26.50 10.70 -6.21
N GLU A 267 27.30 10.48 -5.17
CA GLU A 267 28.37 11.41 -4.79
C GLU A 267 29.50 11.19 -5.77
N GLY A 268 29.80 12.22 -6.57
CA GLY A 268 31.00 12.23 -7.38
C GLY A 268 30.85 12.60 -8.83
N VAL A 269 29.88 13.41 -9.23
CA VAL A 269 30.02 14.17 -10.47
C VAL A 269 30.61 15.54 -10.14
N THR A 270 31.94 15.61 -10.09
CA THR A 270 32.64 16.89 -10.17
C THR A 270 32.53 17.37 -11.60
N VAL A 271 31.63 18.31 -11.87
CA VAL A 271 31.57 18.99 -13.17
C VAL A 271 32.73 19.97 -13.22
N TYR A 272 33.76 19.64 -13.97
CA TYR A 272 34.78 20.60 -14.37
C TYR A 272 34.13 21.50 -15.44
N LEU A 273 33.84 22.73 -15.09
CA LEU A 273 33.58 23.78 -16.08
C LEU A 273 34.90 24.13 -16.77
N PRO A 274 34.92 24.23 -18.11
CA PRO A 274 36.11 24.67 -18.78
C PRO A 274 36.44 26.13 -18.37
N GLU A 275 37.71 26.37 -18.02
CA GLU A 275 38.21 27.75 -17.78
C GLU A 275 37.97 28.58 -19.02
N GLU A 276 37.24 29.68 -18.88
CA GLU A 276 37.18 30.71 -19.91
C GLU A 276 38.59 31.27 -20.09
N LYS A 277 39.15 31.07 -21.24
CA LYS A 277 40.39 31.74 -21.63
C LYS A 277 40.06 33.19 -22.00
N GLU A 278 40.61 34.14 -21.23
CA GLU A 278 40.72 35.54 -21.65
C GLU A 278 41.53 35.71 -22.94
#